data_f5dad2eef8b510dcb659bd94dc730fcb
#
_entry.id   f5dad2eef8b510dcb659bd94dc730fcb
#
_cell.length_a   1.000
_cell.length_b   1.000
_cell.length_c   1.000
_cell.angle_alpha   90.00
_cell.angle_beta   90.00
_cell.angle_gamma   90.00
#
_symmetry.space_group_name_H-M   'P 1'
#
loop_
_entity.id
_entity.type
_entity.pdbx_description
1 polymer ?
#
loop_
_entity_poly.entity_id
_entity_poly.type
_entity_poly.pdbx_seq_one_letter_code
_entity_poly.pdbx_strand_id
1 'polypeptide(L)'
;ADAHTDLRIGEGGMDIVCASNDDKQASLLWNEIDNMRKRIDPHSRITHRNMSAICNTKKNITIFKMSSKTQNKDGRNIDKMYMDESHDAPNDEIAEAGQKSMSTKDEPLFINLTTEGFINGGYLDNELKYAREVLFDETNDIHYLPWLYTQDSEEEIWQDEQSWYKSNPGLGVVKKWKSLRGEIEKSQTSISKRMHLICK
;
A
#
# COMPACT_ATOMS: atom_id res chain seq x y z
N ALA A 1 2.76 9.54 6.46
CA ALA A 1 3.15 10.29 7.68
C ALA A 1 4.40 9.66 8.31
N ASP A 2 4.45 8.35 8.48
CA ASP A 2 5.55 7.64 9.16
C ASP A 2 6.91 7.85 8.48
N ALA A 3 7.06 7.51 7.20
CA ALA A 3 8.29 7.73 6.43
C ALA A 3 8.80 9.19 6.49
N HIS A 4 7.89 10.15 6.55
CA HIS A 4 8.24 11.56 6.69
C HIS A 4 8.74 11.88 8.11
N THR A 5 8.15 11.26 9.14
CA THR A 5 8.60 11.39 10.53
C THR A 5 10.00 10.83 10.67
N ASP A 6 10.28 9.65 10.11
CA ASP A 6 11.60 9.06 10.09
C ASP A 6 12.63 9.95 9.39
N LEU A 7 12.28 10.50 8.23
CA LEU A 7 13.17 11.40 7.49
C LEU A 7 13.63 12.59 8.34
N ARG A 8 12.79 13.05 9.26
CA ARG A 8 13.06 14.20 10.12
C ARG A 8 13.75 13.85 11.42
N ILE A 9 13.21 12.87 12.15
CA ILE A 9 13.61 12.56 13.54
C ILE A 9 14.02 11.10 13.75
N GLY A 10 13.88 10.23 12.77
CA GLY A 10 14.24 8.82 12.84
C GLY A 10 15.70 8.56 13.22
N GLU A 11 16.00 7.34 13.54
CA GLU A 11 17.37 6.88 13.76
C GLU A 11 18.20 7.04 12.49
N GLY A 12 19.50 7.20 12.64
CA GLY A 12 20.38 7.38 11.50
C GLY A 12 20.60 6.08 10.72
N GLY A 13 20.83 6.20 9.40
CA GLY A 13 21.21 5.07 8.56
C GLY A 13 20.03 4.27 8.01
N MET A 14 18.82 4.86 7.90
CA MET A 14 17.62 4.17 7.43
C MET A 14 17.46 4.29 5.91
N ASP A 15 17.14 3.17 5.27
CA ASP A 15 16.65 3.10 3.90
C ASP A 15 15.15 2.78 3.88
N ILE A 16 14.37 3.67 3.25
CA ILE A 16 12.91 3.58 3.17
C ILE A 16 12.50 3.47 1.70
N VAL A 17 11.59 2.56 1.39
CA VAL A 17 11.14 2.30 0.00
C VAL A 17 9.67 2.62 -0.18
N CYS A 18 9.35 3.36 -1.23
CA CYS A 18 8.02 3.46 -1.81
C CYS A 18 7.94 2.55 -3.02
N ALA A 19 7.21 1.46 -2.91
CA ALA A 19 7.12 0.43 -3.93
C ALA A 19 5.73 0.36 -4.57
N SER A 20 5.69 0.00 -5.83
CA SER A 20 4.48 -0.40 -6.55
C SER A 20 4.88 -1.19 -7.79
N ASN A 21 3.95 -1.92 -8.40
CA ASN A 21 4.22 -2.60 -9.67
C ASN A 21 4.59 -1.61 -10.80
N ASP A 22 4.01 -0.42 -10.82
CA ASP A 22 4.29 0.64 -11.80
C ASP A 22 5.06 1.82 -11.17
N ASP A 23 6.06 2.36 -11.89
CA ASP A 23 6.87 3.49 -11.41
C ASP A 23 6.06 4.78 -11.21
N LYS A 24 4.99 4.98 -11.97
CA LYS A 24 4.13 6.17 -11.80
C LYS A 24 3.35 6.08 -10.49
N GLN A 25 2.84 4.89 -10.14
CA GLN A 25 2.14 4.65 -8.88
C GLN A 25 3.11 4.80 -7.70
N ALA A 26 4.29 4.17 -7.73
CA ALA A 26 5.33 4.39 -6.72
C ALA A 26 5.69 5.87 -6.58
N SER A 27 5.65 6.63 -7.67
CA SER A 27 5.91 8.07 -7.68
C SER A 27 4.83 8.88 -7.00
N LEU A 28 3.57 8.43 -6.97
CA LEU A 28 2.48 9.14 -6.27
C LEU A 28 2.77 9.19 -4.77
N LEU A 29 3.01 8.05 -4.15
CA LEU A 29 3.35 7.98 -2.73
C LEU A 29 4.62 8.80 -2.40
N TRP A 30 5.66 8.63 -3.21
CA TRP A 30 6.92 9.35 -3.05
C TRP A 30 6.77 10.87 -3.18
N ASN A 31 5.92 11.36 -4.12
CA ASN A 31 5.64 12.78 -4.27
C ASN A 31 4.84 13.34 -3.08
N GLU A 32 3.93 12.57 -2.48
CA GLU A 32 3.21 13.01 -1.28
C GLU A 32 4.16 13.17 -0.10
N ILE A 33 5.14 12.29 0.06
CA ILE A 33 6.20 12.45 1.06
C ILE A 33 7.00 13.74 0.80
N ASP A 34 7.34 14.03 -0.46
CA ASP A 34 8.02 15.28 -0.80
C ASP A 34 7.16 16.53 -0.55
N ASN A 35 5.85 16.45 -0.80
CA ASN A 35 4.93 17.53 -0.49
C ASN A 35 4.88 17.81 1.03
N MET A 36 4.84 16.76 1.85
CA MET A 36 4.94 16.90 3.32
C MET A 36 6.29 17.48 3.73
N ARG A 37 7.39 17.00 3.14
CA ARG A 37 8.74 17.51 3.36
C ARG A 37 8.84 19.02 3.12
N LYS A 38 8.33 19.49 1.98
CA LYS A 38 8.36 20.93 1.62
C LYS A 38 7.60 21.80 2.61
N ARG A 39 6.53 21.30 3.22
CA ARG A 39 5.77 22.05 4.23
C ARG A 39 6.56 22.24 5.53
N ILE A 40 7.39 21.29 5.89
CA ILE A 40 8.11 21.25 7.17
C ILE A 40 9.53 21.77 7.03
N ASP A 41 10.18 21.55 5.89
CA ASP A 41 11.50 22.06 5.58
C ASP A 41 11.50 22.82 4.25
N PRO A 42 10.79 23.98 4.18
CA PRO A 42 10.59 24.73 2.92
C PRO A 42 11.90 25.25 2.33
N HIS A 43 12.91 25.41 3.14
CA HIS A 43 14.24 25.89 2.71
C HIS A 43 15.26 24.76 2.50
N SER A 44 14.82 23.50 2.58
CA SER A 44 15.69 22.31 2.41
C SER A 44 16.97 22.36 3.25
N ARG A 45 16.84 22.78 4.53
CA ARG A 45 17.98 22.91 5.47
C ARG A 45 18.43 21.58 6.05
N ILE A 46 17.49 20.64 6.14
CA ILE A 46 17.69 19.33 6.77
C ILE A 46 17.54 18.23 5.73
N THR A 47 16.58 18.37 4.84
CA THR A 47 16.18 17.34 3.88
C THR A 47 16.33 17.84 2.45
N HIS A 48 16.75 16.95 1.57
CA HIS A 48 16.95 17.26 0.16
C HIS A 48 16.21 16.26 -0.72
N ARG A 49 15.82 16.71 -1.91
CA ARG A 49 15.32 15.83 -2.98
C ARG A 49 16.19 15.95 -4.20
N ASN A 50 16.55 14.82 -4.78
CA ASN A 50 17.10 14.71 -6.12
C ASN A 50 16.17 13.86 -7.01
N MET A 51 16.64 13.44 -8.18
CA MET A 51 15.85 12.64 -9.13
C MET A 51 15.53 11.23 -8.61
N SER A 52 16.36 10.66 -7.75
CA SER A 52 16.31 9.25 -7.31
C SER A 52 15.94 9.07 -5.85
N ALA A 53 16.11 10.11 -5.03
CA ALA A 53 15.92 9.99 -3.59
C ALA A 53 15.46 11.28 -2.91
N ILE A 54 14.77 11.13 -1.78
CA ILE A 54 14.57 12.15 -0.77
C ILE A 54 15.43 11.75 0.41
N CYS A 55 16.28 12.63 0.89
CA CYS A 55 17.26 12.25 1.91
C CYS A 55 17.44 13.32 3.00
N ASN A 56 17.83 12.84 4.17
CA ASN A 56 18.45 13.64 5.24
C ASN A 56 19.92 13.24 5.33
N THR A 57 20.81 14.05 4.79
CA THR A 57 22.24 13.74 4.73
C THR A 57 22.92 13.75 6.10
N LYS A 58 22.39 14.52 7.07
CA LYS A 58 22.94 14.57 8.44
C LYS A 58 22.70 13.26 9.20
N LYS A 59 21.58 12.61 8.94
CA LYS A 59 21.18 11.35 9.56
C LYS A 59 21.42 10.14 8.68
N ASN A 60 21.86 10.33 7.43
CA ASN A 60 22.00 9.26 6.43
C ASN A 60 20.70 8.46 6.26
N ILE A 61 19.57 9.17 6.12
CA ILE A 61 18.25 8.56 5.87
C ILE A 61 17.88 8.81 4.43
N THR A 62 17.46 7.78 3.73
CA THR A 62 17.11 7.85 2.31
C THR A 62 15.74 7.24 2.05
N ILE A 63 14.90 7.96 1.31
CA ILE A 63 13.63 7.44 0.76
C ILE A 63 13.76 7.36 -0.74
N PHE A 64 13.49 6.21 -1.33
CA PHE A 64 13.57 6.00 -2.77
C PHE A 64 12.37 5.20 -3.31
N LYS A 65 12.26 5.12 -4.63
CA LYS A 65 11.21 4.37 -5.32
C LYS A 65 11.71 3.01 -5.78
N MET A 66 10.80 2.03 -5.78
CA MET A 66 11.00 0.71 -6.36
C MET A 66 9.78 0.31 -7.18
N SER A 67 10.00 -0.26 -8.36
CA SER A 67 8.95 -0.82 -9.21
C SER A 67 9.42 -2.11 -9.89
N SER A 68 8.55 -2.76 -10.63
CA SER A 68 8.91 -3.95 -11.42
C SER A 68 10.07 -3.69 -12.38
N LYS A 69 10.22 -2.46 -12.86
CA LYS A 69 11.29 -2.02 -13.77
C LYS A 69 12.58 -1.59 -13.08
N THR A 70 12.60 -1.53 -11.75
CA THR A 70 13.81 -1.15 -11.01
C THR A 70 14.87 -2.23 -11.18
N GLN A 71 16.04 -1.84 -11.70
CA GLN A 71 17.21 -2.71 -11.79
C GLN A 71 17.91 -2.79 -10.42
N ASN A 72 18.56 -3.92 -10.14
CA ASN A 72 19.27 -4.15 -8.87
C ASN A 72 18.39 -3.93 -7.64
N LYS A 73 17.23 -4.59 -7.60
CA LYS A 73 16.32 -4.60 -6.44
C LYS A 73 17.00 -5.20 -5.21
N ASP A 74 17.89 -6.18 -5.45
CA ASP A 74 18.68 -6.83 -4.41
C ASP A 74 19.88 -6.00 -3.95
N GLY A 75 20.37 -6.27 -2.77
CA GLY A 75 21.61 -5.66 -2.21
C GLY A 75 21.39 -4.33 -1.46
N ARG A 76 20.15 -3.90 -1.24
CA ARG A 76 19.85 -2.81 -0.32
C ARG A 76 19.55 -3.36 1.07
N ASN A 77 19.73 -2.51 2.07
CA ASN A 77 19.46 -2.85 3.47
C ASN A 77 18.26 -2.01 3.96
N ILE A 78 17.05 -2.44 3.56
CA ILE A 78 15.81 -1.68 3.73
C ILE A 78 15.31 -1.80 5.17
N ASP A 79 14.95 -0.69 5.79
CA ASP A 79 14.33 -0.63 7.11
C ASP A 79 12.80 -0.65 7.00
N LYS A 80 12.26 0.11 6.04
CA LYS A 80 10.81 0.22 5.84
C LYS A 80 10.44 0.17 4.37
N MET A 81 9.38 -0.55 4.06
CA MET A 81 8.81 -0.60 2.71
C MET A 81 7.31 -0.34 2.75
N TYR A 82 6.88 0.57 1.91
CA TYR A 82 5.48 0.89 1.67
C TYR A 82 5.14 0.47 0.26
N MET A 83 4.36 -0.59 0.12
CA MET A 83 3.90 -1.11 -1.17
C MET A 83 2.46 -0.63 -1.41
N ASP A 84 2.23 0.03 -2.54
CA ASP A 84 0.95 0.58 -2.94
C ASP A 84 0.43 -0.11 -4.19
N GLU A 85 -0.88 -0.29 -4.26
CA GLU A 85 -1.58 -0.93 -5.40
C GLU A 85 -1.02 -2.31 -5.76
N SER A 86 -0.79 -3.14 -4.75
CA SER A 86 -0.21 -4.47 -4.94
C SER A 86 -1.11 -5.44 -5.71
N HIS A 87 -2.40 -5.10 -5.88
CA HIS A 87 -3.32 -5.89 -6.71
C HIS A 87 -2.90 -5.97 -8.19
N ASP A 88 -2.10 -5.02 -8.67
CA ASP A 88 -1.54 -5.03 -10.02
C ASP A 88 -0.25 -5.85 -10.15
N ALA A 89 0.28 -6.40 -9.05
CA ALA A 89 1.48 -7.21 -9.07
C ALA A 89 1.16 -8.65 -9.54
N PRO A 90 1.72 -9.10 -10.67
CA PRO A 90 1.44 -10.42 -11.20
C PRO A 90 2.11 -11.54 -10.37
N ASN A 91 3.10 -11.20 -9.59
CA ASN A 91 3.89 -12.11 -8.74
C ASN A 91 4.42 -11.36 -7.51
N ASP A 92 5.12 -12.08 -6.65
CA ASP A 92 5.69 -11.63 -5.37
C ASP A 92 7.08 -10.97 -5.48
N GLU A 93 7.65 -10.86 -6.69
CA GLU A 93 9.04 -10.43 -6.92
C GLU A 93 9.43 -9.14 -6.19
N ILE A 94 8.57 -8.11 -6.20
CA ILE A 94 8.84 -6.83 -5.54
C ILE A 94 8.76 -6.96 -4.02
N ALA A 95 7.72 -7.65 -3.53
CA ALA A 95 7.52 -7.87 -2.11
C ALA A 95 8.64 -8.73 -1.51
N GLU A 96 8.99 -9.84 -2.17
CA GLU A 96 10.09 -10.70 -1.76
C GLU A 96 11.44 -9.98 -1.75
N ALA A 97 11.76 -9.21 -2.80
CA ALA A 97 13.01 -8.44 -2.86
C ALA A 97 13.10 -7.47 -1.67
N GLY A 98 11.97 -6.80 -1.36
CA GLY A 98 11.88 -5.92 -0.20
C GLY A 98 12.08 -6.66 1.12
N GLN A 99 11.32 -7.71 1.36
CA GLN A 99 11.38 -8.51 2.59
C GLN A 99 12.75 -9.17 2.81
N LYS A 100 13.37 -9.72 1.75
CA LYS A 100 14.74 -10.24 1.81
C LYS A 100 15.75 -9.16 2.21
N SER A 101 15.58 -7.94 1.69
CA SER A 101 16.43 -6.79 2.00
C SER A 101 16.25 -6.28 3.45
N MET A 102 15.18 -6.66 4.12
CA MET A 102 14.89 -6.31 5.52
C MET A 102 15.40 -7.34 6.53
N SER A 103 15.83 -8.52 6.08
CA SER A 103 16.14 -9.68 6.94
C SER A 103 17.23 -9.47 7.99
N THR A 104 18.03 -8.41 7.87
CA THR A 104 19.08 -8.06 8.82
C THR A 104 18.71 -6.94 9.77
N LYS A 105 17.47 -6.46 9.72
CA LYS A 105 16.97 -5.36 10.56
C LYS A 105 16.31 -5.90 11.82
N ASP A 106 16.47 -5.19 12.92
CA ASP A 106 15.86 -5.55 14.21
C ASP A 106 14.36 -5.27 14.22
N GLU A 107 13.92 -4.17 13.61
CA GLU A 107 12.52 -3.74 13.55
C GLU A 107 12.10 -3.37 12.12
N PRO A 108 12.07 -4.32 11.19
CA PRO A 108 11.64 -4.05 9.83
C PRO A 108 10.14 -3.79 9.76
N LEU A 109 9.73 -2.86 8.90
CA LEU A 109 8.31 -2.55 8.69
C LEU A 109 7.93 -2.66 7.22
N PHE A 110 7.09 -3.64 6.90
CA PHE A 110 6.48 -3.77 5.58
C PHE A 110 4.99 -3.44 5.66
N ILE A 111 4.55 -2.43 4.92
CA ILE A 111 3.14 -2.04 4.83
C ILE A 111 2.69 -2.21 3.39
N ASN A 112 1.68 -3.05 3.20
CA ASN A 112 1.01 -3.28 1.92
C ASN A 112 -0.37 -2.63 1.97
N LEU A 113 -0.62 -1.67 1.08
CA LEU A 113 -1.90 -0.95 0.95
C LEU A 113 -2.45 -1.18 -0.45
N THR A 114 -3.64 -1.74 -0.53
CA THR A 114 -4.23 -2.05 -1.84
C THR A 114 -5.74 -2.17 -1.76
N THR A 115 -6.38 -2.11 -2.91
CA THR A 115 -7.75 -2.58 -3.14
C THR A 115 -7.69 -3.95 -3.80
N GLU A 116 -8.79 -4.68 -3.87
CA GLU A 116 -8.87 -5.89 -4.66
C GLU A 116 -8.80 -5.55 -6.17
N GLY A 117 -8.16 -6.42 -6.95
CA GLY A 117 -7.93 -6.23 -8.39
C GLY A 117 -8.50 -7.36 -9.24
N PHE A 118 -8.12 -7.38 -10.53
CA PHE A 118 -8.61 -8.36 -11.51
C PHE A 118 -7.61 -9.48 -11.83
N ILE A 119 -6.41 -9.46 -11.25
CA ILE A 119 -5.40 -10.48 -11.48
C ILE A 119 -5.74 -11.69 -10.62
N ASN A 120 -6.10 -12.81 -11.27
CA ASN A 120 -6.33 -14.08 -10.58
C ASN A 120 -5.01 -14.86 -10.46
N GLY A 121 -4.74 -15.39 -9.27
CA GLY A 121 -3.51 -16.13 -8.98
C GLY A 121 -2.26 -15.26 -8.88
N GLY A 122 -2.44 -13.94 -8.67
CA GLY A 122 -1.37 -12.99 -8.46
C GLY A 122 -0.89 -12.93 -6.99
N TYR A 123 -0.01 -11.98 -6.73
CA TYR A 123 0.54 -11.74 -5.40
C TYR A 123 -0.56 -11.52 -4.35
N LEU A 124 -1.55 -10.67 -4.64
CA LEU A 124 -2.61 -10.31 -3.69
C LEU A 124 -3.48 -11.49 -3.28
N ASP A 125 -3.76 -12.44 -4.18
CA ASP A 125 -4.58 -13.61 -3.83
C ASP A 125 -3.92 -14.47 -2.75
N ASN A 126 -2.60 -14.63 -2.82
CA ASN A 126 -1.82 -15.35 -1.81
C ASN A 126 -1.82 -14.59 -0.48
N GLU A 127 -1.62 -13.28 -0.52
CA GLU A 127 -1.66 -12.41 0.67
C GLU A 127 -3.04 -12.42 1.34
N LEU A 128 -4.13 -12.33 0.56
CA LEU A 128 -5.49 -12.39 1.10
C LEU A 128 -5.83 -13.75 1.72
N LYS A 129 -5.31 -14.83 1.15
CA LYS A 129 -5.45 -16.16 1.73
C LYS A 129 -4.74 -16.22 3.10
N TYR A 130 -3.48 -15.82 3.14
CA TYR A 130 -2.70 -15.79 4.38
C TYR A 130 -3.32 -14.84 5.42
N ALA A 131 -3.77 -13.67 5.01
CA ALA A 131 -4.45 -12.71 5.88
C ALA A 131 -5.69 -13.33 6.54
N ARG A 132 -6.48 -14.11 5.81
CA ARG A 132 -7.65 -14.82 6.37
C ARG A 132 -7.24 -15.93 7.33
N GLU A 133 -6.21 -16.72 7.01
CA GLU A 133 -5.68 -17.75 7.90
C GLU A 133 -5.26 -17.16 9.27
N VAL A 134 -4.62 -15.98 9.27
CA VAL A 134 -4.26 -15.27 10.50
C VAL A 134 -5.50 -14.72 11.23
N LEU A 135 -6.45 -14.12 10.50
CA LEU A 135 -7.66 -13.53 11.10
C LEU A 135 -8.59 -14.58 11.74
N PHE A 136 -8.59 -15.81 11.21
CA PHE A 136 -9.43 -16.91 11.72
C PHE A 136 -8.68 -17.85 12.67
N ASP A 137 -7.52 -17.43 13.18
CA ASP A 137 -6.67 -18.22 14.11
C ASP A 137 -6.21 -19.57 13.55
N GLU A 138 -6.18 -19.74 12.22
CA GLU A 138 -5.62 -20.92 11.57
C GLU A 138 -4.09 -20.90 11.56
N THR A 139 -3.50 -19.71 11.58
CA THR A 139 -2.07 -19.45 11.65
C THR A 139 -1.79 -18.39 12.72
N ASN A 140 -0.90 -18.71 13.66
CA ASN A 140 -0.49 -17.77 14.70
C ASN A 140 0.77 -17.00 14.26
N ASP A 141 0.58 -15.84 13.63
CA ASP A 141 1.65 -14.92 13.27
C ASP A 141 1.45 -13.57 13.95
N ILE A 142 2.17 -13.36 15.05
CA ILE A 142 2.11 -12.11 15.85
C ILE A 142 2.78 -10.91 15.17
N HIS A 143 3.51 -11.13 14.08
CA HIS A 143 4.20 -10.08 13.32
C HIS A 143 3.43 -9.65 12.07
N TYR A 144 2.32 -10.32 11.76
CA TYR A 144 1.47 -9.99 10.63
C TYR A 144 0.14 -9.42 11.10
N LEU A 145 -0.17 -8.18 10.71
CA LEU A 145 -1.42 -7.48 11.04
C LEU A 145 -2.29 -7.33 9.78
N PRO A 146 -3.21 -8.26 9.50
CA PRO A 146 -4.17 -8.09 8.43
C PRO A 146 -5.29 -7.13 8.82
N TRP A 147 -5.66 -6.23 7.89
CA TRP A 147 -6.76 -5.30 8.04
C TRP A 147 -7.61 -5.29 6.78
N LEU A 148 -8.70 -6.05 6.78
CA LEU A 148 -9.55 -6.23 5.62
C LEU A 148 -10.87 -5.46 5.76
N TYR A 149 -11.14 -4.59 4.80
CA TYR A 149 -12.44 -3.96 4.60
C TYR A 149 -13.15 -4.67 3.44
N THR A 150 -14.01 -5.61 3.75
CA THR A 150 -14.67 -6.45 2.74
C THR A 150 -16.13 -6.73 3.11
N GLN A 151 -16.94 -7.10 2.14
CA GLN A 151 -18.27 -7.66 2.35
C GLN A 151 -18.14 -9.14 2.75
N ASP A 152 -19.12 -9.65 3.50
CA ASP A 152 -19.14 -11.08 3.84
C ASP A 152 -19.67 -11.92 2.67
N SER A 153 -20.53 -11.34 1.84
CA SER A 153 -21.01 -11.95 0.61
C SER A 153 -21.39 -10.91 -0.43
N GLU A 154 -21.49 -11.32 -1.69
CA GLU A 154 -21.96 -10.45 -2.77
C GLU A 154 -23.45 -10.07 -2.60
N GLU A 155 -24.26 -10.96 -2.03
CA GLU A 155 -25.68 -10.73 -1.79
C GLU A 155 -25.93 -9.53 -0.89
N GLU A 156 -25.09 -9.30 0.12
CA GLU A 156 -25.22 -8.15 1.01
C GLU A 156 -25.18 -6.81 0.26
N ILE A 157 -24.39 -6.73 -0.79
CA ILE A 157 -24.27 -5.50 -1.60
C ILE A 157 -25.63 -5.08 -2.15
N TRP A 158 -26.45 -6.06 -2.51
CA TRP A 158 -27.74 -5.84 -3.16
C TRP A 158 -28.90 -5.67 -2.19
N GLN A 159 -28.80 -6.26 -1.00
CA GLN A 159 -29.90 -6.39 -0.07
C GLN A 159 -29.85 -5.41 1.10
N ASP A 160 -28.64 -5.00 1.50
CA ASP A 160 -28.44 -4.16 2.69
C ASP A 160 -27.44 -3.02 2.44
N GLU A 161 -27.97 -1.80 2.28
CA GLU A 161 -27.13 -0.61 2.13
C GLU A 161 -26.22 -0.35 3.35
N GLN A 162 -26.60 -0.80 4.55
CA GLN A 162 -25.78 -0.61 5.74
C GLN A 162 -24.54 -1.48 5.71
N SER A 163 -24.59 -2.62 5.03
CA SER A 163 -23.42 -3.49 4.84
C SER A 163 -22.27 -2.80 4.09
N TRP A 164 -22.58 -1.79 3.26
CA TRP A 164 -21.58 -1.09 2.45
C TRP A 164 -20.49 -0.39 3.25
N TYR A 165 -20.73 -0.11 4.55
CA TYR A 165 -19.69 0.38 5.45
C TYR A 165 -18.55 -0.62 5.66
N LYS A 166 -18.82 -1.94 5.53
CA LYS A 166 -17.80 -2.97 5.72
C LYS A 166 -16.64 -2.79 4.75
N SER A 167 -16.95 -2.51 3.48
CA SER A 167 -15.94 -2.28 2.43
C SER A 167 -15.63 -0.80 2.19
N ASN A 168 -16.44 0.13 2.70
CA ASN A 168 -16.25 1.57 2.54
C ASN A 168 -16.37 2.29 3.90
N PRO A 169 -15.39 2.18 4.80
CA PRO A 169 -15.48 2.77 6.14
C PRO A 169 -15.60 4.29 6.14
N GLY A 170 -15.17 4.95 5.07
CA GLY A 170 -15.33 6.39 4.84
C GLY A 170 -16.63 6.82 4.15
N LEU A 171 -17.61 5.90 4.03
CA LEU A 171 -18.89 6.19 3.38
C LEU A 171 -19.65 7.29 4.11
N GLY A 172 -20.19 8.24 3.36
CA GLY A 172 -20.83 9.43 3.89
C GLY A 172 -19.90 10.61 4.16
N VAL A 173 -18.63 10.36 4.40
CA VAL A 173 -17.58 11.40 4.63
C VAL A 173 -16.72 11.56 3.38
N VAL A 174 -15.94 10.56 3.04
CA VAL A 174 -15.03 10.55 1.88
C VAL A 174 -15.79 10.18 0.61
N LYS A 175 -16.45 9.00 0.59
CA LYS A 175 -17.28 8.54 -0.52
C LYS A 175 -18.74 8.89 -0.24
N LYS A 176 -19.40 9.56 -1.18
CA LYS A 176 -20.80 9.99 -1.00
C LYS A 176 -21.76 8.82 -1.29
N TRP A 177 -22.79 8.68 -0.47
CA TRP A 177 -23.88 7.71 -0.65
C TRP A 177 -24.48 7.72 -2.05
N LYS A 178 -24.76 8.90 -2.58
CA LYS A 178 -25.33 9.06 -3.93
C LYS A 178 -24.40 8.48 -5.01
N SER A 179 -23.08 8.63 -4.86
CA SER A 179 -22.10 8.08 -5.79
C SER A 179 -22.12 6.55 -5.75
N LEU A 180 -22.05 5.97 -4.55
CA LEU A 180 -22.02 4.52 -4.39
C LEU A 180 -23.33 3.87 -4.87
N ARG A 181 -24.51 4.43 -4.53
CA ARG A 181 -25.79 3.96 -5.06
C ARG A 181 -25.80 3.94 -6.58
N GLY A 182 -25.37 5.01 -7.22
CA GLY A 182 -25.30 5.07 -8.68
C GLY A 182 -24.31 4.09 -9.31
N GLU A 183 -23.22 3.75 -8.63
CA GLU A 183 -22.28 2.69 -9.05
C GLU A 183 -22.95 1.31 -8.96
N ILE A 184 -23.63 1.02 -7.85
CA ILE A 184 -24.34 -0.25 -7.61
C ILE A 184 -25.49 -0.43 -8.61
N GLU A 185 -26.34 0.57 -8.83
CA GLU A 185 -27.41 0.53 -9.82
C GLU A 185 -26.90 0.23 -11.23
N LYS A 186 -25.82 0.88 -11.63
CA LYS A 186 -25.18 0.64 -12.94
C LYS A 186 -24.57 -0.74 -13.06
N SER A 187 -24.06 -1.30 -11.96
CA SER A 187 -23.44 -2.63 -11.95
C SER A 187 -24.45 -3.75 -12.11
N GLN A 188 -25.71 -3.56 -11.71
CA GLN A 188 -26.78 -4.52 -11.95
C GLN A 188 -27.07 -4.73 -13.45
N THR A 189 -26.75 -3.74 -14.27
CA THR A 189 -27.07 -3.77 -15.72
C THR A 189 -25.93 -4.31 -16.60
N SER A 190 -24.75 -4.58 -16.04
CA SER A 190 -23.57 -4.95 -16.82
C SER A 190 -22.60 -5.82 -16.02
N ILE A 191 -22.26 -6.99 -16.54
CA ILE A 191 -21.30 -7.92 -15.93
C ILE A 191 -19.95 -7.24 -15.68
N SER A 192 -19.44 -6.48 -16.64
CA SER A 192 -18.16 -5.75 -16.48
C SER A 192 -18.21 -4.75 -15.34
N LYS A 193 -19.31 -4.00 -15.18
CA LYS A 193 -19.48 -3.05 -14.06
C LYS A 193 -19.67 -3.75 -12.73
N ARG A 194 -20.32 -4.92 -12.73
CA ARG A 194 -20.47 -5.76 -11.54
C ARG A 194 -19.13 -6.26 -11.06
N MET A 195 -18.29 -6.79 -11.93
CA MET A 195 -16.92 -7.17 -11.61
C MET A 195 -16.12 -6.00 -11.04
N HIS A 196 -16.22 -4.83 -11.67
CA HIS A 196 -15.56 -3.61 -11.18
C HIS A 196 -16.03 -3.16 -9.79
N LEU A 197 -17.28 -3.40 -9.42
CA LEU A 197 -17.82 -3.07 -8.11
C LEU A 197 -17.32 -4.06 -7.04
N ILE A 198 -17.26 -5.35 -7.37
CA ILE A 198 -16.86 -6.42 -6.44
C ILE A 198 -15.36 -6.35 -6.15
N CYS A 199 -14.54 -5.97 -7.14
CA CYS A 199 -13.08 -5.84 -7.02
C CYS A 199 -12.62 -4.45 -6.53
N LYS A 200 -13.45 -3.68 -5.88
CA LYS A 200 -13.13 -2.37 -5.29
C LYS A 200 -13.49 -2.33 -3.82
#